data_0846f142286cdc962b831cfa948e37d7
#
_entry.id   0846f142286cdc962b831cfa948e37d7
#
_cell.length_a   1.000
_cell.length_b   1.000
_cell.length_c   1.000
_cell.angle_alpha   90.00
_cell.angle_beta   90.00
_cell.angle_gamma   90.00
#
_symmetry.space_group_name_H-M   'P 1'
#
loop_
_entity.id
_entity.type
_entity.pdbx_description
1 polymer ?
#
loop_
_entity_poly.entity_id
_entity_poly.type
_entity_poly.pdbx_seq_one_letter_code
_entity_poly.pdbx_strand_id
1 'polypeptide(L)'
;MSELLKPSEGNIFFGGRELGAKPVRVGMAFQSASLLQWMSVRDNVMLPLKIVPPFKADFRNKRNGEFKDRVDALLEQVGLIDFADKSPWQLSGGMMQRANLCRALVHDPDLLLLDEPFGALDQFTREELWQTMQDLWMNRKSTVLLVTHDLREATYLANRVCVMSARPGRIIDDRPVNFARPRAIEVTFDPLFIQMVQALRQLIVHTPTAPKADAA
;
A
#
# COMPACT_ATOMS: atom_id res chain seq x y z
N MET A 1 12.47 -6.84 0.92
CA MET A 1 11.12 -7.39 0.75
C MET A 1 10.72 -7.48 -0.73
N SER A 2 10.96 -6.48 -1.53
CA SER A 2 10.76 -6.56 -3.00
C SER A 2 11.88 -7.32 -3.75
N GLU A 3 12.92 -7.76 -3.03
CA GLU A 3 14.16 -8.38 -3.56
C GLU A 3 14.97 -7.48 -4.51
N LEU A 4 14.64 -6.21 -4.61
CA LEU A 4 15.40 -5.25 -5.41
C LEU A 4 16.78 -4.97 -4.81
N LEU A 5 16.88 -5.01 -3.48
CA LEU A 5 18.13 -4.89 -2.75
C LEU A 5 18.22 -6.01 -1.70
N LYS A 6 19.40 -6.58 -1.55
CA LYS A 6 19.67 -7.55 -0.48
C LYS A 6 20.05 -6.79 0.80
N PRO A 7 19.68 -7.32 2.00
CA PRO A 7 20.16 -6.75 3.23
C PRO A 7 21.69 -6.88 3.29
N SER A 8 22.37 -5.84 3.82
CA SER A 8 23.82 -5.88 4.01
C SER A 8 24.21 -6.88 5.10
N GLU A 9 23.36 -7.00 6.13
CA GLU A 9 23.52 -7.91 7.25
C GLU A 9 22.16 -8.41 7.73
N GLY A 10 22.15 -9.57 8.40
CA GLY A 10 20.95 -10.17 8.97
C GLY A 10 20.04 -10.85 7.94
N ASN A 11 18.93 -11.39 8.43
CA ASN A 11 17.97 -12.16 7.64
C ASN A 11 16.56 -11.54 7.76
N ILE A 12 15.79 -11.65 6.71
CA ILE A 12 14.39 -11.21 6.71
C ILE A 12 13.49 -12.43 6.76
N PHE A 13 12.54 -12.45 7.70
CA PHE A 13 11.57 -13.52 7.85
C PHE A 13 10.17 -13.02 7.49
N PHE A 14 9.41 -13.85 6.79
CA PHE A 14 8.01 -13.63 6.47
C PHE A 14 7.21 -14.92 6.74
N GLY A 15 6.16 -14.82 7.56
CA GLY A 15 5.36 -15.99 7.94
C GLY A 15 6.18 -17.11 8.62
N GLY A 16 7.18 -16.76 9.43
CA GLY A 16 8.07 -17.69 10.14
C GLY A 16 9.13 -18.36 9.25
N ARG A 17 9.31 -17.91 8.01
CA ARG A 17 10.30 -18.46 7.06
C ARG A 17 11.21 -17.34 6.56
N GLU A 18 12.47 -17.69 6.30
CA GLU A 18 13.40 -16.76 5.69
C GLU A 18 12.95 -16.38 4.27
N LEU A 19 12.99 -15.07 3.98
CA LEU A 19 12.64 -14.55 2.66
C LEU A 19 13.67 -15.05 1.65
N GLY A 20 13.19 -15.66 0.53
CA GLY A 20 14.04 -16.33 -0.45
C GLY A 20 13.98 -17.87 -0.39
N ALA A 21 13.57 -18.46 0.74
CA ALA A 21 13.38 -19.92 0.84
C ALA A 21 12.18 -20.42 0.00
N LYS A 22 11.13 -19.58 -0.16
CA LYS A 22 10.01 -19.81 -1.08
C LYS A 22 9.58 -18.47 -1.68
N PRO A 23 9.10 -18.45 -2.95
CA PRO A 23 8.59 -17.23 -3.55
C PRO A 23 7.39 -16.71 -2.74
N VAL A 24 7.46 -15.44 -2.34
CA VAL A 24 6.37 -14.69 -1.72
C VAL A 24 5.73 -13.84 -2.81
N ARG A 25 4.42 -13.89 -2.95
CA ARG A 25 3.72 -13.01 -3.88
C ARG A 25 3.67 -11.62 -3.30
N VAL A 26 4.33 -10.69 -3.97
CA VAL A 26 4.44 -9.30 -3.53
C VAL A 26 3.60 -8.41 -4.45
N GLY A 27 2.68 -7.66 -3.88
CA GLY A 27 2.02 -6.52 -4.53
C GLY A 27 2.73 -5.23 -4.16
N MET A 28 2.85 -4.30 -5.11
CA MET A 28 3.46 -3.00 -4.84
C MET A 28 2.61 -1.88 -5.43
N ALA A 29 2.40 -0.82 -4.63
CA ALA A 29 1.85 0.44 -5.10
C ALA A 29 2.78 1.58 -4.65
N PHE A 30 3.13 2.43 -5.61
CA PHE A 30 3.99 3.59 -5.43
C PHE A 30 3.18 4.88 -5.32
N GLN A 31 3.80 5.95 -4.87
CA GLN A 31 3.22 7.28 -4.79
C GLN A 31 2.64 7.73 -6.15
N SER A 32 3.38 7.51 -7.22
CA SER A 32 2.84 7.67 -8.58
C SER A 32 2.11 6.39 -9.00
N ALA A 33 0.89 6.49 -9.47
CA ALA A 33 0.08 5.35 -9.90
C ALA A 33 0.73 4.52 -11.03
N SER A 34 1.65 5.11 -11.80
CA SER A 34 2.47 4.45 -12.84
C SER A 34 1.67 3.51 -13.74
N LEU A 35 0.42 3.88 -14.09
CA LEU A 35 -0.40 3.13 -15.02
C LEU A 35 0.14 3.28 -16.43
N LEU A 36 0.11 2.19 -17.20
CA LEU A 36 0.54 2.19 -18.59
C LEU A 36 -0.48 2.95 -19.43
N GLN A 37 -0.07 4.06 -20.00
CA GLN A 37 -0.97 5.02 -20.67
C GLN A 37 -1.65 4.44 -21.91
N TRP A 38 -1.04 3.47 -22.58
CA TRP A 38 -1.55 2.78 -23.77
C TRP A 38 -2.46 1.60 -23.48
N MET A 39 -2.77 1.34 -22.23
CA MET A 39 -3.68 0.28 -21.79
C MET A 39 -4.92 0.88 -21.13
N SER A 40 -6.04 0.15 -21.24
CA SER A 40 -7.23 0.48 -20.45
C SER A 40 -6.97 0.33 -18.95
N VAL A 41 -7.85 0.87 -18.10
CA VAL A 41 -7.80 0.66 -16.64
C VAL A 41 -7.86 -0.83 -16.32
N ARG A 42 -8.78 -1.58 -16.95
CA ARG A 42 -8.93 -3.03 -16.79
C ARG A 42 -7.64 -3.76 -17.15
N ASP A 43 -7.04 -3.46 -18.29
CA ASP A 43 -5.81 -4.11 -18.72
C ASP A 43 -4.62 -3.77 -17.80
N ASN A 44 -4.55 -2.55 -17.27
CA ASN A 44 -3.57 -2.16 -16.25
C ASN A 44 -3.72 -2.99 -14.98
N VAL A 45 -4.95 -3.13 -14.46
CA VAL A 45 -5.22 -3.93 -13.26
C VAL A 45 -4.96 -5.41 -13.52
N MET A 46 -5.25 -5.91 -14.71
CA MET A 46 -5.03 -7.30 -15.11
C MET A 46 -3.55 -7.67 -15.31
N LEU A 47 -2.68 -6.70 -15.51
CA LEU A 47 -1.28 -6.90 -15.91
C LEU A 47 -0.49 -7.87 -15.00
N PRO A 48 -0.60 -7.83 -13.66
CA PRO A 48 0.10 -8.79 -12.80
C PRO A 48 -0.29 -10.25 -13.07
N LEU A 49 -1.54 -10.54 -13.43
CA LEU A 49 -1.99 -11.89 -13.75
C LEU A 49 -1.31 -12.45 -15.02
N LYS A 50 -0.85 -11.57 -15.91
CA LYS A 50 -0.07 -11.94 -17.10
C LYS A 50 1.38 -12.29 -16.80
N ILE A 51 1.91 -11.82 -15.66
CA ILE A 51 3.36 -11.85 -15.37
C ILE A 51 3.67 -12.80 -14.23
N VAL A 52 2.84 -12.81 -13.18
CA VAL A 52 3.11 -13.48 -11.90
C VAL A 52 2.67 -14.94 -11.92
N PRO A 53 3.52 -15.90 -11.53
CA PRO A 53 3.07 -17.27 -11.28
C PRO A 53 2.11 -17.35 -10.07
N PRO A 54 1.15 -18.29 -10.06
CA PRO A 54 0.84 -19.29 -11.10
C PRO A 54 -0.03 -18.74 -12.25
N PHE A 55 -0.58 -17.53 -12.13
CA PHE A 55 -1.57 -16.95 -13.05
C PHE A 55 -1.07 -16.85 -14.49
N LYS A 56 0.23 -16.57 -14.68
CA LYS A 56 0.86 -16.47 -16.00
C LYS A 56 0.63 -17.70 -16.88
N ALA A 57 0.64 -18.90 -16.30
CA ALA A 57 0.46 -20.13 -17.05
C ALA A 57 -0.93 -20.22 -17.70
N ASP A 58 -1.95 -19.78 -16.97
CA ASP A 58 -3.35 -19.87 -17.37
C ASP A 58 -3.86 -18.62 -18.08
N PHE A 59 -3.04 -17.57 -18.21
CA PHE A 59 -3.50 -16.24 -18.61
C PHE A 59 -4.27 -16.23 -19.92
N ARG A 60 -3.78 -16.96 -20.96
CA ARG A 60 -4.42 -17.01 -22.27
C ARG A 60 -5.83 -17.58 -22.20
N ASN A 61 -6.02 -18.62 -21.41
CA ASN A 61 -7.28 -19.34 -21.33
C ASN A 61 -8.30 -18.64 -20.41
N LYS A 62 -7.84 -17.93 -19.38
CA LYS A 62 -8.68 -17.33 -18.35
C LYS A 62 -8.89 -15.82 -18.50
N ARG A 63 -8.18 -15.17 -19.43
CA ARG A 63 -8.19 -13.69 -19.60
C ARG A 63 -9.59 -13.12 -19.73
N ASN A 64 -10.42 -13.71 -20.60
CA ASN A 64 -11.77 -13.19 -20.94
C ASN A 64 -12.89 -13.73 -20.04
N GLY A 65 -12.59 -14.61 -19.09
CA GLY A 65 -13.50 -15.15 -18.08
C GLY A 65 -13.00 -14.83 -16.69
N GLU A 66 -12.54 -15.83 -15.95
CA GLU A 66 -12.16 -15.75 -14.53
C GLU A 66 -11.31 -14.52 -14.18
N PHE A 67 -10.31 -14.18 -15.00
CA PHE A 67 -9.44 -13.04 -14.71
C PHE A 67 -10.10 -11.70 -14.97
N LYS A 68 -10.95 -11.63 -16.02
CA LYS A 68 -11.77 -10.44 -16.27
C LYS A 68 -12.75 -10.22 -15.12
N ASP A 69 -13.47 -11.24 -14.71
CA ASP A 69 -14.45 -11.17 -13.62
C ASP A 69 -13.80 -10.75 -12.30
N ARG A 70 -12.61 -11.27 -12.03
CA ARG A 70 -11.80 -10.90 -10.86
C ARG A 70 -11.37 -9.42 -10.88
N VAL A 71 -10.96 -8.92 -12.03
CA VAL A 71 -10.59 -7.50 -12.21
C VAL A 71 -11.82 -6.63 -12.07
N ASP A 72 -12.92 -7.00 -12.72
CA ASP A 72 -14.17 -6.23 -12.70
C ASP A 72 -14.74 -6.15 -11.26
N ALA A 73 -14.72 -7.25 -10.50
CA ALA A 73 -15.11 -7.26 -9.09
C ALA A 73 -14.24 -6.33 -8.22
N LEU A 74 -12.93 -6.24 -8.49
CA LEU A 74 -12.04 -5.30 -7.80
C LEU A 74 -12.37 -3.84 -8.17
N LEU A 75 -12.58 -3.57 -9.46
CA LEU A 75 -12.94 -2.24 -9.94
C LEU A 75 -14.30 -1.80 -9.39
N GLU A 76 -15.26 -2.71 -9.25
CA GLU A 76 -16.56 -2.45 -8.63
C GLU A 76 -16.41 -2.06 -7.16
N GLN A 77 -15.59 -2.80 -6.38
CA GLN A 77 -15.32 -2.50 -4.97
C GLN A 77 -14.75 -1.09 -4.74
N VAL A 78 -14.04 -0.54 -5.71
CA VAL A 78 -13.45 0.80 -5.61
C VAL A 78 -14.19 1.86 -6.43
N GLY A 79 -15.37 1.52 -6.99
CA GLY A 79 -16.21 2.45 -7.77
C GLY A 79 -15.62 2.85 -9.12
N LEU A 80 -14.87 1.95 -9.76
CA LEU A 80 -14.21 2.20 -11.06
C LEU A 80 -14.72 1.32 -12.21
N ILE A 81 -15.77 0.54 -12.02
CA ILE A 81 -16.24 -0.40 -13.05
C ILE A 81 -16.67 0.32 -14.34
N ASP A 82 -17.33 1.48 -14.23
CA ASP A 82 -17.76 2.29 -15.39
C ASP A 82 -16.57 2.93 -16.14
N PHE A 83 -15.40 2.93 -15.53
CA PHE A 83 -14.16 3.44 -16.10
C PHE A 83 -13.20 2.33 -16.54
N ALA A 84 -13.61 1.07 -16.46
CA ALA A 84 -12.75 -0.08 -16.75
C ALA A 84 -12.11 -0.05 -18.14
N ASP A 85 -12.84 0.40 -19.14
CA ASP A 85 -12.38 0.48 -20.53
C ASP A 85 -11.82 1.86 -20.91
N LYS A 86 -11.73 2.80 -19.95
CA LYS A 86 -11.13 4.11 -20.15
C LYS A 86 -9.61 4.04 -20.07
N SER A 87 -8.97 5.02 -20.69
CA SER A 87 -7.51 5.21 -20.58
C SER A 87 -7.13 5.98 -19.31
N PRO A 88 -5.92 5.79 -18.75
CA PRO A 88 -5.49 6.46 -17.52
C PRO A 88 -5.62 7.98 -17.53
N TRP A 89 -5.37 8.65 -18.66
CA TRP A 89 -5.49 10.12 -18.77
C TRP A 89 -6.93 10.65 -18.66
N GLN A 90 -7.93 9.76 -18.67
CA GLN A 90 -9.34 10.13 -18.49
C GLN A 90 -9.76 10.04 -17.00
N LEU A 91 -8.86 9.67 -16.11
CA LEU A 91 -9.11 9.48 -14.70
C LEU A 91 -8.59 10.65 -13.87
N SER A 92 -9.25 10.95 -12.76
CA SER A 92 -8.70 11.82 -11.72
C SER A 92 -7.52 11.15 -11.00
N GLY A 93 -6.73 11.93 -10.24
CA GLY A 93 -5.62 11.40 -9.45
C GLY A 93 -6.05 10.30 -8.46
N GLY A 94 -7.18 10.51 -7.76
CA GLY A 94 -7.75 9.52 -6.85
C GLY A 94 -8.22 8.25 -7.56
N MET A 95 -8.84 8.37 -8.73
CA MET A 95 -9.24 7.23 -9.55
C MET A 95 -8.03 6.43 -10.04
N MET A 96 -6.97 7.12 -10.48
CA MET A 96 -5.71 6.45 -10.87
C MET A 96 -5.11 5.69 -9.69
N GLN A 97 -5.17 6.25 -8.50
CA GLN A 97 -4.62 5.59 -7.30
C GLN A 97 -5.46 4.39 -6.86
N ARG A 98 -6.80 4.46 -6.96
CA ARG A 98 -7.68 3.29 -6.75
C ARG A 98 -7.35 2.16 -7.74
N ALA A 99 -7.16 2.47 -9.02
CA ALA A 99 -6.76 1.49 -10.02
C ALA A 99 -5.37 0.89 -9.73
N ASN A 100 -4.42 1.69 -9.26
CA ASN A 100 -3.09 1.25 -8.84
C ASN A 100 -3.15 0.26 -7.66
N LEU A 101 -4.00 0.53 -6.66
CA LEU A 101 -4.25 -0.40 -5.53
C LEU A 101 -4.88 -1.70 -6.02
N CYS A 102 -5.87 -1.65 -6.92
CA CYS A 102 -6.46 -2.84 -7.53
C CYS A 102 -5.39 -3.68 -8.26
N ARG A 103 -4.52 -3.02 -9.03
CA ARG A 103 -3.40 -3.68 -9.72
C ARG A 103 -2.46 -4.38 -8.75
N ALA A 104 -2.14 -3.75 -7.62
CA ALA A 104 -1.28 -4.34 -6.60
C ALA A 104 -1.93 -5.54 -5.89
N LEU A 105 -3.26 -5.61 -5.85
CA LEU A 105 -4.03 -6.63 -5.13
C LEU A 105 -4.56 -7.78 -6.01
N VAL A 106 -4.64 -7.60 -7.34
CA VAL A 106 -5.35 -8.52 -8.25
C VAL A 106 -4.83 -9.96 -8.22
N HIS A 107 -3.56 -10.17 -7.90
CA HIS A 107 -2.91 -11.50 -7.85
C HIS A 107 -2.85 -12.10 -6.43
N ASP A 108 -3.69 -11.60 -5.48
CA ASP A 108 -3.74 -11.99 -4.07
C ASP A 108 -2.35 -12.08 -3.44
N PRO A 109 -1.67 -10.94 -3.27
CA PRO A 109 -0.34 -10.93 -2.69
C PRO A 109 -0.36 -11.37 -1.22
N ASP A 110 0.68 -12.12 -0.82
CA ASP A 110 0.93 -12.46 0.58
C ASP A 110 1.44 -11.24 1.35
N LEU A 111 2.20 -10.38 0.65
CA LEU A 111 2.76 -9.13 1.14
C LEU A 111 2.43 -7.97 0.19
N LEU A 112 1.82 -6.92 0.72
CA LEU A 112 1.54 -5.68 0.00
C LEU A 112 2.47 -4.57 0.49
N LEU A 113 3.24 -3.99 -0.42
CA LEU A 113 4.15 -2.88 -0.16
C LEU A 113 3.53 -1.59 -0.71
N LEU A 114 3.33 -0.60 0.15
CA LEU A 114 2.75 0.69 -0.18
C LEU A 114 3.77 1.78 0.16
N ASP A 115 4.21 2.51 -0.85
CA ASP A 115 5.20 3.58 -0.69
C ASP A 115 4.52 4.92 -0.98
N GLU A 116 4.18 5.66 0.09
CA GLU A 116 3.45 6.93 0.07
C GLU A 116 2.22 6.96 -0.86
N PRO A 117 1.34 5.94 -0.83
CA PRO A 117 0.33 5.72 -1.87
C PRO A 117 -0.73 6.83 -1.93
N PHE A 118 -0.83 7.67 -0.91
CA PHE A 118 -1.86 8.72 -0.83
C PHE A 118 -1.29 10.14 -0.79
N GLY A 119 0.05 10.29 -0.87
CA GLY A 119 0.73 11.58 -0.65
C GLY A 119 0.38 12.68 -1.65
N ALA A 120 -0.02 12.34 -2.88
CA ALA A 120 -0.35 13.31 -3.94
C ALA A 120 -1.82 13.74 -3.98
N LEU A 121 -2.64 13.34 -2.99
CA LEU A 121 -4.08 13.54 -2.99
C LEU A 121 -4.51 14.64 -2.01
N ASP A 122 -5.61 15.32 -2.33
CA ASP A 122 -6.30 16.19 -1.39
C ASP A 122 -6.85 15.41 -0.19
N GLN A 123 -7.18 16.11 0.89
CA GLN A 123 -7.57 15.49 2.14
C GLN A 123 -8.81 14.59 2.01
N PHE A 124 -9.86 15.05 1.32
CA PHE A 124 -11.11 14.29 1.22
C PHE A 124 -10.92 13.00 0.43
N THR A 125 -10.30 13.09 -0.73
CA THR A 125 -9.96 11.93 -1.58
C THR A 125 -9.05 10.94 -0.82
N ARG A 126 -8.14 11.43 -0.01
CA ARG A 126 -7.25 10.61 0.83
C ARG A 126 -8.03 9.83 1.87
N GLU A 127 -8.93 10.47 2.60
CA GLU A 127 -9.76 9.84 3.64
C GLU A 127 -10.70 8.77 3.03
N GLU A 128 -11.29 9.02 1.87
CA GLU A 128 -12.05 8.01 1.13
C GLU A 128 -11.19 6.80 0.73
N LEU A 129 -9.96 7.04 0.32
CA LEU A 129 -9.03 5.96 -0.04
C LEU A 129 -8.54 5.16 1.16
N TRP A 130 -8.41 5.77 2.33
CA TRP A 130 -8.11 5.02 3.56
C TRP A 130 -9.22 4.03 3.89
N GLN A 131 -10.49 4.44 3.78
CA GLN A 131 -11.65 3.55 3.97
C GLN A 131 -11.63 2.43 2.93
N THR A 132 -11.49 2.78 1.65
CA THR A 132 -11.37 1.81 0.56
C THR A 132 -10.25 0.79 0.79
N MET A 133 -9.07 1.26 1.22
CA MET A 133 -7.93 0.39 1.52
C MET A 133 -8.21 -0.53 2.70
N GLN A 134 -8.84 -0.03 3.75
CA GLN A 134 -9.26 -0.83 4.90
C GLN A 134 -10.23 -1.95 4.47
N ASP A 135 -11.24 -1.64 3.66
CA ASP A 135 -12.23 -2.60 3.18
C ASP A 135 -11.58 -3.68 2.30
N LEU A 136 -10.70 -3.27 1.38
CA LEU A 136 -9.93 -4.20 0.56
C LEU A 136 -9.05 -5.12 1.40
N TRP A 137 -8.42 -4.59 2.45
CA TRP A 137 -7.58 -5.38 3.36
C TRP A 137 -8.38 -6.33 4.23
N MET A 138 -9.52 -5.90 4.79
CA MET A 138 -10.37 -6.72 5.65
C MET A 138 -10.87 -7.97 4.93
N ASN A 139 -11.12 -7.87 3.64
CA ASN A 139 -11.55 -8.99 2.80
C ASN A 139 -10.43 -9.98 2.49
N ARG A 140 -9.15 -9.56 2.51
CA ARG A 140 -7.99 -10.38 2.09
C ARG A 140 -7.03 -10.75 3.21
N LYS A 141 -6.88 -9.87 4.21
CA LYS A 141 -5.98 -10.04 5.38
C LYS A 141 -4.51 -10.31 5.01
N SER A 142 -4.05 -9.79 3.86
CA SER A 142 -2.62 -9.83 3.51
C SER A 142 -1.79 -9.01 4.49
N THR A 143 -0.51 -9.34 4.63
CA THR A 143 0.42 -8.49 5.36
C THR A 143 0.67 -7.22 4.56
N VAL A 144 0.53 -6.06 5.20
CA VAL A 144 0.77 -4.76 4.55
C VAL A 144 1.92 -4.05 5.23
N LEU A 145 2.88 -3.58 4.45
CA LEU A 145 3.89 -2.62 4.87
C LEU A 145 3.61 -1.29 4.17
N LEU A 146 3.19 -0.30 4.96
CA LEU A 146 2.92 1.06 4.50
C LEU A 146 4.06 1.98 4.93
N VAL A 147 4.68 2.64 3.97
CA VAL A 147 5.62 3.74 4.20
C VAL A 147 4.88 5.04 3.96
N THR A 148 4.87 5.91 4.95
CA THR A 148 4.21 7.22 4.87
C THR A 148 4.86 8.22 5.80
N HIS A 149 4.76 9.49 5.48
CA HIS A 149 5.11 10.61 6.36
C HIS A 149 3.87 11.22 7.05
N ASP A 150 2.67 10.76 6.70
CA ASP A 150 1.42 11.21 7.32
C ASP A 150 1.10 10.36 8.56
N LEU A 151 1.18 10.97 9.75
CA LEU A 151 0.95 10.30 11.02
C LEU A 151 -0.51 9.90 11.24
N ARG A 152 -1.47 10.63 10.67
CA ARG A 152 -2.89 10.29 10.72
C ARG A 152 -3.15 9.04 9.90
N GLU A 153 -2.57 8.98 8.68
CA GLU A 153 -2.62 7.82 7.80
C GLU A 153 -2.04 6.58 8.48
N ALA A 154 -0.83 6.69 9.02
CA ALA A 154 -0.18 5.60 9.74
C ALA A 154 -1.06 5.11 10.91
N THR A 155 -1.61 6.03 11.72
CA THR A 155 -2.47 5.69 12.86
C THR A 155 -3.80 5.10 12.41
N TYR A 156 -4.39 5.59 11.31
CA TYR A 156 -5.67 5.10 10.81
C TYR A 156 -5.55 3.70 10.18
N LEU A 157 -4.52 3.46 9.38
CA LEU A 157 -4.41 2.23 8.59
C LEU A 157 -3.64 1.10 9.29
N ALA A 158 -2.66 1.41 10.14
CA ALA A 158 -1.80 0.37 10.68
C ALA A 158 -2.38 -0.32 11.93
N ASN A 159 -1.88 -1.52 12.20
CA ASN A 159 -2.04 -2.21 13.48
C ASN A 159 -0.83 -1.95 14.39
N ARG A 160 0.28 -1.52 13.78
CA ARG A 160 1.55 -1.23 14.45
C ARG A 160 2.28 -0.14 13.66
N VAL A 161 2.81 0.86 14.35
CA VAL A 161 3.55 1.97 13.75
C VAL A 161 5.00 1.91 14.24
N CYS A 162 5.92 1.83 13.27
CA CYS A 162 7.35 1.91 13.53
C CYS A 162 7.84 3.30 13.08
N VAL A 163 8.41 4.08 14.01
CA VAL A 163 8.97 5.40 13.71
C VAL A 163 10.46 5.24 13.40
N MET A 164 10.89 5.84 12.31
CA MET A 164 12.30 5.83 11.89
C MET A 164 12.96 7.19 12.12
N SER A 165 14.23 7.16 12.57
CA SER A 165 15.05 8.36 12.66
C SER A 165 15.47 8.89 11.29
N ALA A 166 15.99 10.14 11.26
CA ALA A 166 16.80 10.65 10.16
C ALA A 166 18.06 9.78 9.94
N ARG A 167 18.85 10.12 8.92
CA ARG A 167 20.06 9.35 8.58
C ARG A 167 21.10 9.35 9.70
N PRO A 168 21.69 8.21 10.07
CA PRO A 168 21.34 6.86 9.60
C PRO A 168 19.97 6.42 10.13
N GLY A 169 19.14 5.80 9.25
CA GLY A 169 17.79 5.35 9.60
C GLY A 169 17.84 4.22 10.65
N ARG A 170 17.18 4.44 11.77
CA ARG A 170 17.00 3.46 12.87
C ARG A 170 15.55 3.49 13.33
N ILE A 171 15.02 2.35 13.74
CA ILE A 171 13.73 2.31 14.43
C ILE A 171 13.93 2.90 15.81
N ILE A 172 13.25 4.01 16.10
CA ILE A 172 13.34 4.74 17.38
C ILE A 172 12.11 4.52 18.25
N ASP A 173 11.00 4.07 17.66
CA ASP A 173 9.79 3.71 18.38
C ASP A 173 9.03 2.64 17.59
N ASP A 174 8.29 1.81 18.31
CA ASP A 174 7.52 0.71 17.77
C ASP A 174 6.32 0.44 18.67
N ARG A 175 5.14 0.85 18.24
CA ARG A 175 3.95 0.78 19.07
C ARG A 175 2.73 0.19 18.39
N PRO A 176 1.88 -0.54 19.13
CA PRO A 176 0.61 -1.03 18.62
C PRO A 176 -0.41 0.10 18.47
N VAL A 177 -1.32 -0.07 17.52
CA VAL A 177 -2.49 0.79 17.29
C VAL A 177 -3.74 0.00 17.65
N ASN A 178 -4.35 0.34 18.80
CA ASN A 178 -5.41 -0.44 19.40
C ASN A 178 -6.83 0.08 19.11
N PHE A 179 -7.05 0.74 17.96
CA PHE A 179 -8.40 1.11 17.53
C PHE A 179 -9.05 -0.07 16.82
N ALA A 180 -10.32 -0.35 17.21
CA ALA A 180 -11.10 -1.44 16.61
C ALA A 180 -11.30 -1.24 15.11
N ARG A 181 -11.50 -2.34 14.38
CA ARG A 181 -11.82 -2.33 12.94
C ARG A 181 -13.24 -2.87 12.72
N PRO A 182 -13.99 -2.40 11.69
CA PRO A 182 -13.60 -1.32 10.77
C PRO A 182 -13.52 0.02 11.49
N ARG A 183 -12.52 0.85 11.14
CA ARG A 183 -12.39 2.21 11.65
C ARG A 183 -13.20 3.13 10.77
N ALA A 184 -14.20 3.80 11.33
CA ALA A 184 -14.87 4.91 10.68
C ALA A 184 -13.95 6.14 10.67
N ILE A 185 -14.14 7.06 9.72
CA ILE A 185 -13.26 8.24 9.61
C ILE A 185 -13.34 9.14 10.85
N GLU A 186 -14.47 9.10 11.55
CA GLU A 186 -14.73 9.83 12.78
C GLU A 186 -13.75 9.47 13.90
N VAL A 187 -13.14 8.28 13.87
CA VAL A 187 -12.09 7.90 14.84
C VAL A 187 -10.93 8.88 14.84
N THR A 188 -10.69 9.56 13.73
CA THR A 188 -9.62 10.57 13.60
C THR A 188 -9.84 11.81 14.47
N PHE A 189 -11.05 12.00 14.98
CA PHE A 189 -11.43 13.07 15.91
C PHE A 189 -11.46 12.60 17.38
N ASP A 190 -11.26 11.30 17.62
CA ASP A 190 -11.18 10.75 18.97
C ASP A 190 -9.97 11.32 19.72
N PRO A 191 -10.12 11.77 20.98
CA PRO A 191 -9.02 12.29 21.78
C PRO A 191 -7.81 11.33 21.88
N LEU A 192 -8.04 10.02 21.99
CA LEU A 192 -6.96 9.02 22.04
C LEU A 192 -6.21 8.91 20.70
N PHE A 193 -6.94 9.04 19.59
CA PHE A 193 -6.31 9.08 18.26
C PHE A 193 -5.42 10.31 18.12
N ILE A 194 -5.94 11.49 18.49
CA ILE A 194 -5.19 12.74 18.46
C ILE A 194 -3.96 12.67 19.36
N GLN A 195 -4.09 12.14 20.57
CA GLN A 195 -2.97 11.94 21.50
C GLN A 195 -1.89 11.03 20.88
N MET A 196 -2.29 9.94 20.22
CA MET A 196 -1.36 9.03 19.56
C MET A 196 -0.60 9.73 18.44
N VAL A 197 -1.29 10.47 17.56
CA VAL A 197 -0.66 11.26 16.48
C VAL A 197 0.31 12.30 17.05
N GLN A 198 -0.04 12.99 18.14
CA GLN A 198 0.82 13.96 18.80
C GLN A 198 2.07 13.29 19.39
N ALA A 199 1.92 12.14 20.05
CA ALA A 199 3.04 11.39 20.59
C ALA A 199 4.03 10.94 19.49
N LEU A 200 3.53 10.43 18.37
CA LEU A 200 4.36 10.10 17.20
C LEU A 200 5.09 11.33 16.65
N ARG A 201 4.39 12.47 16.54
CA ARG A 201 5.00 13.73 16.10
C ARG A 201 6.13 14.20 16.99
N GLN A 202 5.97 14.11 18.33
CA GLN A 202 7.00 14.49 19.28
C GLN A 202 8.27 13.66 19.10
N LEU A 203 8.16 12.36 18.84
CA LEU A 203 9.33 11.51 18.58
C LEU A 203 10.12 11.96 17.36
N ILE A 204 9.44 12.34 16.28
CA ILE A 204 10.07 12.79 15.03
C ILE A 204 10.77 14.14 15.23
N VAL A 205 10.12 15.09 15.93
CA VAL A 205 10.64 16.46 16.14
C VAL A 205 11.84 16.45 17.09
N HIS A 206 11.84 15.59 18.11
CA HIS A 206 12.89 15.56 19.13
C HIS A 206 14.05 14.59 18.80
N THR A 207 13.97 13.90 17.66
CA THR A 207 15.10 13.07 17.22
C THR A 207 16.20 13.96 16.66
N PRO A 208 17.41 14.02 17.30
CA PRO A 208 18.49 14.86 16.79
C PRO A 208 18.85 14.44 15.37
N THR A 209 18.80 15.39 14.44
CA THR A 209 19.45 15.22 13.14
C THR A 209 20.94 15.05 13.42
N ALA A 210 21.54 13.94 13.00
CA ALA A 210 22.98 13.77 13.10
C ALA A 210 23.68 15.00 12.49
N PRO A 211 24.75 15.54 13.11
CA PRO A 211 25.49 16.65 12.55
C PRO A 211 25.90 16.30 11.13
N LYS A 212 25.71 17.24 10.19
CA LYS A 212 26.25 17.12 8.84
C LYS A 212 27.75 16.80 9.03
N ALA A 213 28.18 15.65 8.55
CA ALA A 213 29.60 15.40 8.38
C ALA A 213 30.10 16.50 7.43
N ASP A 214 30.90 17.41 7.94
CA ASP A 214 31.55 18.42 7.14
C ASP A 214 32.29 17.70 6.02
N ALA A 215 31.93 18.06 4.79
CA ALA A 215 32.64 17.61 3.59
C ALA A 215 34.03 18.26 3.63
N ALA A 216 35.02 17.48 3.97
CA ALA A 216 36.42 17.78 3.75
C ALA A 216 36.84 17.24 2.39
#